data_bbb3fef5ee32d038be97db3f86503f33
#
_entry.id   bbb3fef5ee32d038be97db3f86503f33
#
_cell.length_a   1.000
_cell.length_b   1.000
_cell.length_c   1.000
_cell.angle_alpha   90.00
_cell.angle_beta   90.00
_cell.angle_gamma   90.00
#
_symmetry.space_group_name_H-M   'P 1'
#
loop_
_entity.id
_entity.type
_entity.pdbx_description
1 polymer ?
#
loop_
_entity_poly.entity_id
_entity_poly.type
_entity_poly.pdbx_seq_one_letter_code
_entity_poly.pdbx_strand_id
1 'polypeptide(L)'
;MHQPHRKQRYLKGDAVEYIIKDVDFDEFWQVSIVAKNDKGTSLSTSTSLKIGKTAIGFLSIYATPEEHIANGDDDEVCAWLWLNKEYPNATFIYMGSIASPEDVEPYRVLFWMRDLENVGEDALWNMPEPALTALPSIKEWYKNGGNLLLWSHAIAYITNLGRMDGDMLRSNDRTIGLGAGGYNPDVWKMAVQLHPGSRFKKDFSSHPIYKGLEVETTDRTKLIAFIGAGWKEDHNCLFFNAPSILTGIGNQEEACYNELTSTYGIYPLGTWDSQIDWVSQLNVWEAQQGNTEFKGTILCIGNGGCEFSMKNPDGTPDISAYPVNNPYQENVLTLAKNSLEYLKTR
;
A
#
# COMPACT_ATOMS: atom_id res chain seq x y z
N MET A 1 10.09 36.31 -13.52
CA MET A 1 9.05 36.50 -12.48
C MET A 1 7.70 36.31 -13.15
N HIS A 2 7.03 35.19 -12.95
CA HIS A 2 5.66 34.98 -13.43
C HIS A 2 4.73 35.79 -12.53
N GLN A 3 3.95 36.69 -13.14
CA GLN A 3 2.86 37.37 -12.40
C GLN A 3 1.79 36.32 -12.08
N PRO A 4 1.32 36.22 -10.82
CA PRO A 4 0.28 35.27 -10.48
C PRO A 4 -1.01 35.65 -11.23
N HIS A 5 -1.55 34.73 -12.00
CA HIS A 5 -2.84 34.89 -12.65
C HIS A 5 -3.93 34.99 -11.58
N ARG A 6 -4.48 36.21 -11.39
CA ARG A 6 -5.55 36.42 -10.43
C ARG A 6 -6.90 36.17 -11.14
N LYS A 7 -7.54 35.05 -10.83
CA LYS A 7 -8.92 34.76 -11.28
C LYS A 7 -9.90 35.10 -10.14
N GLN A 8 -10.90 35.92 -10.40
CA GLN A 8 -11.95 36.25 -9.44
C GLN A 8 -13.27 35.64 -9.90
N ARG A 9 -14.02 35.02 -8.99
CA ARG A 9 -15.34 34.46 -9.23
C ARG A 9 -16.31 34.93 -8.15
N TYR A 10 -17.55 35.18 -8.57
CA TYR A 10 -18.65 35.50 -7.66
C TYR A 10 -19.52 34.26 -7.50
N LEU A 11 -19.74 33.85 -6.28
CA LEU A 11 -20.59 32.71 -5.93
C LEU A 11 -21.88 33.22 -5.30
N LYS A 12 -22.94 32.42 -5.36
CA LYS A 12 -24.18 32.70 -4.62
C LYS A 12 -23.90 32.63 -3.11
N GLY A 13 -24.65 33.40 -2.31
CA GLY A 13 -24.42 33.49 -0.88
C GLY A 13 -24.71 32.19 -0.08
N ASP A 14 -25.32 31.21 -0.72
CA ASP A 14 -25.60 29.86 -0.18
C ASP A 14 -24.60 28.77 -0.71
N ALA A 15 -23.61 29.17 -1.50
CA ALA A 15 -22.60 28.23 -1.99
C ALA A 15 -21.71 27.70 -0.84
N VAL A 16 -21.71 26.41 -0.67
CA VAL A 16 -20.88 25.71 0.34
C VAL A 16 -19.61 25.10 -0.26
N GLU A 17 -19.52 25.04 -1.59
CA GLU A 17 -18.42 24.43 -2.34
C GLU A 17 -18.17 25.18 -3.65
N TYR A 18 -16.91 25.24 -4.05
CA TYR A 18 -16.48 25.69 -5.38
C TYR A 18 -15.30 24.87 -5.87
N ILE A 19 -15.47 24.23 -7.02
CA ILE A 19 -14.44 23.41 -7.65
C ILE A 19 -13.65 24.23 -8.65
N ILE A 20 -12.35 24.36 -8.44
CA ILE A 20 -11.41 24.97 -9.38
C ILE A 20 -10.92 23.86 -10.31
N LYS A 21 -11.15 24.05 -11.62
CA LYS A 21 -10.72 23.14 -12.67
C LYS A 21 -9.51 23.70 -13.41
N ASP A 22 -8.86 22.86 -14.20
CA ASP A 22 -7.74 23.23 -15.06
C ASP A 22 -6.59 23.85 -14.25
N VAL A 23 -6.14 23.12 -13.23
CA VAL A 23 -4.97 23.42 -12.41
C VAL A 23 -3.83 22.46 -12.81
N ASP A 24 -2.64 22.99 -12.97
CA ASP A 24 -1.46 22.19 -13.28
C ASP A 24 -0.76 21.68 -12.01
N PHE A 25 -0.04 20.56 -12.13
CA PHE A 25 0.79 20.05 -11.02
C PHE A 25 1.93 21.04 -10.73
N ASP A 26 2.37 21.03 -9.47
CA ASP A 26 3.40 21.91 -8.94
C ASP A 26 3.02 23.40 -8.87
N GLU A 27 1.83 23.79 -9.34
CA GLU A 27 1.34 25.15 -9.14
C GLU A 27 1.09 25.45 -7.66
N PHE A 28 1.50 26.64 -7.28
CA PHE A 28 1.19 27.19 -5.95
C PHE A 28 -0.04 28.10 -6.05
N TRP A 29 -1.09 27.73 -5.35
CA TRP A 29 -2.34 28.48 -5.33
C TRP A 29 -2.59 29.13 -3.98
N GLN A 30 -2.95 30.40 -4.01
CA GLN A 30 -3.51 31.11 -2.87
C GLN A 30 -4.98 31.39 -3.12
N VAL A 31 -5.83 30.81 -2.31
CA VAL A 31 -7.28 30.98 -2.39
C VAL A 31 -7.73 31.92 -1.28
N SER A 32 -8.44 32.98 -1.64
CA SER A 32 -8.96 33.96 -0.69
C SER A 32 -10.47 34.08 -0.87
N ILE A 33 -11.22 34.06 0.22
CA ILE A 33 -12.64 34.15 0.25
C ILE A 33 -13.03 35.45 1.00
N VAL A 34 -13.94 36.21 0.42
CA VAL A 34 -14.53 37.38 1.02
C VAL A 34 -16.06 37.32 0.85
N ALA A 35 -16.82 37.72 1.84
CA ALA A 35 -18.26 37.95 1.73
C ALA A 35 -18.51 39.39 1.34
N LYS A 36 -19.46 39.61 0.44
CA LYS A 36 -19.86 40.96 -0.01
C LYS A 36 -21.38 41.10 -0.03
N ASN A 37 -21.86 42.22 0.46
CA ASN A 37 -23.25 42.63 0.36
C ASN A 37 -23.34 44.14 0.02
N ASP A 38 -24.52 44.68 0.08
CA ASP A 38 -24.79 46.10 -0.18
C ASP A 38 -24.17 47.07 0.83
N LYS A 39 -23.76 46.57 2.01
CA LYS A 39 -23.15 47.36 3.09
C LYS A 39 -21.63 47.33 3.07
N GLY A 40 -21.04 46.40 2.32
CA GLY A 40 -19.58 46.31 2.24
C GLY A 40 -19.04 44.90 1.98
N THR A 41 -17.75 44.75 2.23
CA THR A 41 -16.99 43.53 2.03
C THR A 41 -16.34 43.10 3.36
N SER A 42 -16.40 41.80 3.71
CA SER A 42 -15.74 41.25 4.89
C SER A 42 -14.23 41.29 4.78
N LEU A 43 -13.56 41.03 5.90
CA LEU A 43 -12.16 40.61 5.86
C LEU A 43 -12.01 39.33 5.05
N SER A 44 -10.87 39.19 4.42
CA SER A 44 -10.51 38.00 3.64
C SER A 44 -10.07 36.86 4.54
N THR A 45 -10.58 35.67 4.29
CA THR A 45 -9.96 34.41 4.78
C THR A 45 -9.21 33.79 3.64
N SER A 46 -7.94 33.44 3.87
CA SER A 46 -7.06 32.91 2.81
C SER A 46 -6.41 31.59 3.26
N THR A 47 -6.22 30.71 2.29
CA THR A 47 -5.39 29.50 2.43
C THR A 47 -4.47 29.40 1.23
N SER A 48 -3.36 28.73 1.41
CA SER A 48 -2.38 28.45 0.35
C SER A 48 -2.18 26.95 0.24
N LEU A 49 -2.10 26.47 -0.99
CA LEU A 49 -1.84 25.06 -1.27
C LEU A 49 -0.98 24.92 -2.52
N LYS A 50 -0.18 23.88 -2.54
CA LYS A 50 0.53 23.42 -3.73
C LYS A 50 -0.29 22.30 -4.36
N ILE A 51 -0.49 22.35 -5.67
CA ILE A 51 -1.21 21.30 -6.40
C ILE A 51 -0.27 20.12 -6.56
N GLY A 52 -0.63 19.02 -5.94
CA GLY A 52 0.12 17.76 -6.02
C GLY A 52 -0.58 16.74 -6.92
N LYS A 53 0.17 15.76 -7.35
CA LYS A 53 -0.38 14.59 -8.04
C LYS A 53 -1.20 13.77 -7.04
N THR A 54 -2.44 13.47 -7.35
CA THR A 54 -3.34 12.69 -6.49
C THR A 54 -3.90 11.46 -7.19
N ALA A 55 -3.64 11.30 -8.49
CA ALA A 55 -4.13 10.18 -9.27
C ALA A 55 -3.55 8.85 -8.78
N ILE A 56 -4.37 7.81 -8.82
CA ILE A 56 -4.00 6.43 -8.50
C ILE A 56 -4.02 5.62 -9.79
N GLY A 57 -2.94 4.89 -10.05
CA GLY A 57 -2.86 3.91 -11.11
C GLY A 57 -2.86 2.49 -10.54
N PHE A 58 -3.69 1.60 -11.07
CA PHE A 58 -3.65 0.18 -10.79
C PHE A 58 -2.82 -0.53 -11.86
N LEU A 59 -1.73 -1.14 -11.44
CA LEU A 59 -0.84 -1.88 -12.34
C LEU A 59 -1.37 -3.29 -12.60
N SER A 60 -1.41 -3.68 -13.85
CA SER A 60 -1.81 -5.03 -14.26
C SER A 60 -0.90 -5.57 -15.37
N ILE A 61 -0.75 -6.88 -15.40
CA ILE A 61 -0.06 -7.60 -16.47
C ILE A 61 -0.99 -7.91 -17.66
N TYR A 62 -2.28 -7.65 -17.52
CA TYR A 62 -3.30 -7.82 -18.56
C TYR A 62 -3.56 -6.51 -19.28
N ALA A 63 -3.83 -6.57 -20.59
CA ALA A 63 -3.92 -5.38 -21.43
C ALA A 63 -5.19 -4.55 -21.17
N THR A 64 -6.26 -5.16 -20.72
CA THR A 64 -7.53 -4.48 -20.41
C THR A 64 -8.16 -4.97 -19.10
N PRO A 65 -9.06 -4.18 -18.49
CA PRO A 65 -9.81 -4.62 -17.32
C PRO A 65 -10.60 -5.91 -17.57
N GLU A 66 -11.14 -6.10 -18.78
CA GLU A 66 -11.92 -7.29 -19.14
C GLU A 66 -11.02 -8.53 -19.21
N GLU A 67 -9.82 -8.41 -19.76
CA GLU A 67 -8.84 -9.51 -19.77
C GLU A 67 -8.38 -9.82 -18.34
N HIS A 68 -8.17 -8.81 -17.51
CA HIS A 68 -7.81 -8.96 -16.12
C HIS A 68 -8.89 -9.72 -15.34
N ILE A 69 -10.17 -9.34 -15.51
CA ILE A 69 -11.30 -10.01 -14.86
C ILE A 69 -11.47 -11.46 -15.34
N ALA A 70 -11.13 -11.73 -16.60
CA ALA A 70 -11.30 -13.06 -17.18
C ALA A 70 -10.17 -14.04 -16.87
N ASN A 71 -8.95 -13.56 -16.63
CA ASN A 71 -7.76 -14.39 -16.56
C ASN A 71 -6.87 -14.11 -15.34
N GLY A 72 -7.14 -13.05 -14.57
CA GLY A 72 -6.40 -12.71 -13.36
C GLY A 72 -6.76 -13.61 -12.21
N ASP A 73 -5.89 -13.62 -11.23
CA ASP A 73 -6.18 -14.22 -9.93
C ASP A 73 -7.35 -13.50 -9.26
N ASP A 74 -8.13 -14.21 -8.45
CA ASP A 74 -9.34 -13.66 -7.83
C ASP A 74 -9.05 -12.48 -6.91
N ASP A 75 -7.94 -12.49 -6.20
CA ASP A 75 -7.52 -11.37 -5.36
C ASP A 75 -7.11 -10.14 -6.16
N GLU A 76 -6.38 -10.34 -7.25
CA GLU A 76 -6.01 -9.27 -8.17
C GLU A 76 -7.25 -8.63 -8.81
N VAL A 77 -8.21 -9.47 -9.22
CA VAL A 77 -9.49 -9.02 -9.80
C VAL A 77 -10.31 -8.24 -8.78
N CYS A 78 -10.46 -8.77 -7.56
CA CYS A 78 -11.20 -8.08 -6.49
C CYS A 78 -10.55 -6.76 -6.10
N ALA A 79 -9.22 -6.70 -6.03
CA ALA A 79 -8.50 -5.46 -5.74
C ALA A 79 -8.81 -4.38 -6.79
N TRP A 80 -8.82 -4.73 -8.08
CA TRP A 80 -9.21 -3.78 -9.13
C TRP A 80 -10.68 -3.36 -9.04
N LEU A 81 -11.61 -4.32 -8.88
CA LEU A 81 -13.03 -4.02 -8.78
C LEU A 81 -13.35 -3.11 -7.60
N TRP A 82 -12.73 -3.37 -6.45
CA TRP A 82 -12.84 -2.53 -5.27
C TRP A 82 -12.27 -1.13 -5.54
N LEU A 83 -11.04 -1.05 -6.07
CA LEU A 83 -10.38 0.22 -6.33
C LEU A 83 -11.20 1.09 -7.29
N ASN A 84 -11.66 0.52 -8.40
CA ASN A 84 -12.45 1.23 -9.41
C ASN A 84 -13.77 1.76 -8.85
N LYS A 85 -14.34 1.08 -7.86
CA LYS A 85 -15.58 1.51 -7.20
C LYS A 85 -15.35 2.59 -6.14
N GLU A 86 -14.31 2.44 -5.31
CA GLU A 86 -13.96 3.43 -4.27
C GLU A 86 -13.31 4.71 -4.87
N TYR A 87 -12.57 4.55 -5.93
CA TYR A 87 -11.83 5.60 -6.63
C TYR A 87 -12.20 5.63 -8.11
N PRO A 88 -13.37 6.17 -8.50
CA PRO A 88 -13.82 6.13 -9.91
C PRO A 88 -12.88 6.81 -10.91
N ASN A 89 -11.94 7.62 -10.42
CA ASN A 89 -10.91 8.26 -11.23
C ASN A 89 -9.58 7.48 -11.23
N ALA A 90 -9.52 6.33 -10.59
CA ALA A 90 -8.36 5.45 -10.69
C ALA A 90 -8.22 4.92 -12.11
N THR A 91 -7.00 4.79 -12.58
CA THR A 91 -6.71 4.33 -13.95
C THR A 91 -6.18 2.91 -13.92
N PHE A 92 -6.75 2.03 -14.72
CA PHE A 92 -6.17 0.72 -15.01
C PHE A 92 -5.00 0.91 -15.98
N ILE A 93 -3.83 0.35 -15.64
CA ILE A 93 -2.59 0.53 -16.40
C ILE A 93 -2.03 -0.84 -16.75
N TYR A 94 -2.00 -1.13 -18.03
CA TYR A 94 -1.26 -2.29 -18.54
C TYR A 94 0.24 -2.02 -18.43
N MET A 95 0.96 -2.80 -17.66
CA MET A 95 2.40 -2.59 -17.44
C MET A 95 3.19 -2.67 -18.74
N GLY A 96 2.80 -3.55 -19.67
CA GLY A 96 3.44 -3.68 -20.97
C GLY A 96 3.32 -2.45 -21.89
N SER A 97 2.45 -1.50 -21.57
CA SER A 97 2.32 -0.23 -22.30
C SER A 97 3.16 0.91 -21.73
N ILE A 98 3.79 0.72 -20.58
CA ILE A 98 4.62 1.74 -19.95
C ILE A 98 5.99 1.74 -20.63
N ALA A 99 6.20 2.67 -21.54
CA ALA A 99 7.41 2.80 -22.33
C ALA A 99 8.39 3.85 -21.77
N SER A 100 7.86 4.84 -21.04
CA SER A 100 8.64 5.95 -20.50
C SER A 100 8.13 6.40 -19.13
N PRO A 101 8.92 7.14 -18.31
CA PRO A 101 8.48 7.67 -17.04
C PRO A 101 7.28 8.62 -17.14
N GLU A 102 7.11 9.28 -18.29
CA GLU A 102 5.99 10.19 -18.58
C GLU A 102 4.65 9.46 -18.58
N ASP A 103 4.62 8.16 -18.90
CA ASP A 103 3.39 7.36 -18.91
C ASP A 103 2.82 7.17 -17.51
N VAL A 104 3.67 7.25 -16.49
CA VAL A 104 3.28 7.12 -15.08
C VAL A 104 3.43 8.43 -14.30
N GLU A 105 3.92 9.48 -14.94
CA GLU A 105 4.09 10.81 -14.36
C GLU A 105 2.79 11.40 -13.75
N PRO A 106 1.59 11.20 -14.33
CA PRO A 106 0.34 11.73 -13.77
C PRO A 106 -0.05 11.14 -12.42
N TYR A 107 0.51 10.00 -12.04
CA TYR A 107 0.10 9.27 -10.84
C TYR A 107 0.95 9.67 -9.64
N ARG A 108 0.29 9.77 -8.48
CA ARG A 108 0.96 9.92 -7.19
C ARG A 108 1.25 8.58 -6.56
N VAL A 109 0.36 7.61 -6.78
CA VAL A 109 0.47 6.26 -6.25
C VAL A 109 0.22 5.26 -7.37
N LEU A 110 1.09 4.28 -7.50
CA LEU A 110 0.84 3.08 -8.27
C LEU A 110 0.58 1.92 -7.32
N PHE A 111 -0.53 1.25 -7.52
CA PHE A 111 -0.94 0.08 -6.74
C PHE A 111 -0.80 -1.17 -7.59
N TRP A 112 -0.05 -2.13 -7.11
CA TRP A 112 0.05 -3.46 -7.69
C TRP A 112 -0.31 -4.51 -6.65
N MET A 113 -1.39 -5.24 -6.91
CA MET A 113 -1.74 -6.49 -6.29
C MET A 113 -1.24 -7.61 -7.21
N ARG A 114 -0.50 -8.57 -6.66
CA ARG A 114 -0.09 -9.77 -7.36
C ARG A 114 -0.29 -10.93 -6.42
N ASP A 115 -1.05 -11.90 -6.86
CA ASP A 115 -1.22 -13.14 -6.13
C ASP A 115 -0.72 -14.35 -6.92
N LEU A 116 -0.26 -15.38 -6.22
CA LEU A 116 0.33 -16.57 -6.81
C LEU A 116 -0.07 -17.79 -6.00
N GLU A 117 -1.12 -18.44 -6.41
CA GLU A 117 -1.58 -19.67 -5.77
C GLU A 117 -0.83 -20.91 -6.29
N ASN A 118 -0.56 -21.83 -5.38
CA ASN A 118 -0.07 -23.20 -5.69
C ASN A 118 1.13 -23.27 -6.66
N VAL A 119 1.97 -22.25 -6.66
CA VAL A 119 3.18 -22.20 -7.48
C VAL A 119 4.45 -22.39 -6.64
N GLY A 120 5.54 -22.77 -7.28
CA GLY A 120 6.84 -22.91 -6.59
C GLY A 120 7.48 -21.56 -6.26
N GLU A 121 8.40 -21.53 -5.31
CA GLU A 121 9.11 -20.32 -4.86
C GLU A 121 9.73 -19.52 -6.01
N ASP A 122 10.27 -20.20 -7.02
CA ASP A 122 10.86 -19.53 -8.18
C ASP A 122 9.88 -18.61 -8.91
N ALA A 123 8.58 -18.92 -8.91
CA ALA A 123 7.56 -18.11 -9.53
C ALA A 123 7.41 -16.73 -8.89
N LEU A 124 7.66 -16.62 -7.58
CA LEU A 124 7.63 -15.35 -6.87
C LEU A 124 8.65 -14.35 -7.44
N TRP A 125 9.87 -14.82 -7.69
CA TRP A 125 10.98 -13.99 -8.14
C TRP A 125 10.97 -13.78 -9.65
N ASN A 126 10.26 -14.62 -10.40
CA ASN A 126 10.09 -14.52 -11.84
C ASN A 126 9.00 -13.49 -12.14
N MET A 127 9.43 -12.25 -12.38
CA MET A 127 8.51 -11.20 -12.78
C MET A 127 7.97 -11.46 -14.19
N PRO A 128 6.66 -11.27 -14.41
CA PRO A 128 6.06 -11.38 -15.72
C PRO A 128 6.64 -10.31 -16.67
N GLU A 129 6.69 -10.64 -17.96
CA GLU A 129 7.28 -9.78 -19.00
C GLU A 129 6.72 -8.34 -19.01
N PRO A 130 5.40 -8.10 -18.87
CA PRO A 130 4.89 -6.74 -18.78
C PRO A 130 5.49 -5.93 -17.61
N ALA A 131 5.72 -6.56 -16.47
CA ALA A 131 6.34 -5.90 -15.31
C ALA A 131 7.82 -5.58 -15.55
N LEU A 132 8.55 -6.48 -16.25
CA LEU A 132 9.94 -6.22 -16.65
C LEU A 132 10.02 -5.11 -17.71
N THR A 133 9.08 -5.04 -18.64
CA THR A 133 8.98 -3.97 -19.63
C THR A 133 8.79 -2.61 -18.96
N ALA A 134 7.91 -2.51 -17.96
CA ALA A 134 7.63 -1.28 -17.22
C ALA A 134 8.76 -0.87 -16.25
N LEU A 135 9.62 -1.82 -15.89
CA LEU A 135 10.59 -1.64 -14.80
C LEU A 135 11.47 -0.39 -14.91
N PRO A 136 12.10 -0.06 -16.04
CA PRO A 136 12.95 1.13 -16.13
C PRO A 136 12.17 2.43 -15.86
N SER A 137 10.97 2.54 -16.40
CA SER A 137 10.11 3.71 -16.30
C SER A 137 9.55 3.88 -14.90
N ILE A 138 9.04 2.82 -14.28
CA ILE A 138 8.54 2.83 -12.90
C ILE A 138 9.69 3.12 -11.93
N LYS A 139 10.88 2.56 -12.16
CA LYS A 139 12.06 2.83 -11.34
C LYS A 139 12.45 4.30 -11.36
N GLU A 140 12.49 4.91 -12.53
CA GLU A 140 12.82 6.34 -12.67
C GLU A 140 11.75 7.22 -12.02
N TRP A 141 10.48 6.91 -12.24
CA TRP A 141 9.36 7.60 -11.60
C TRP A 141 9.43 7.49 -10.05
N TYR A 142 9.75 6.32 -9.52
CA TYR A 142 9.92 6.08 -8.09
C TYR A 142 11.13 6.84 -7.53
N LYS A 143 12.25 6.90 -8.25
CA LYS A 143 13.40 7.74 -7.89
C LYS A 143 13.02 9.21 -7.76
N ASN A 144 12.10 9.68 -8.57
CA ASN A 144 11.65 11.07 -8.60
C ASN A 144 10.50 11.38 -7.61
N GLY A 145 10.10 10.45 -6.78
CA GLY A 145 9.14 10.68 -5.69
C GLY A 145 7.75 10.10 -5.91
N GLY A 146 7.58 9.24 -6.93
CA GLY A 146 6.37 8.43 -7.06
C GLY A 146 6.27 7.38 -5.97
N ASN A 147 5.08 6.99 -5.54
CA ASN A 147 4.86 6.08 -4.43
C ASN A 147 4.21 4.78 -4.89
N LEU A 148 4.62 3.66 -4.31
CA LEU A 148 4.13 2.33 -4.65
C LEU A 148 3.40 1.71 -3.45
N LEU A 149 2.23 1.14 -3.71
CA LEU A 149 1.60 0.14 -2.85
C LEU A 149 1.81 -1.22 -3.50
N LEU A 150 2.61 -2.06 -2.86
CA LEU A 150 2.87 -3.42 -3.27
C LEU A 150 2.17 -4.36 -2.31
N TRP A 151 1.26 -5.18 -2.84
CA TRP A 151 0.42 -6.04 -2.04
C TRP A 151 0.62 -7.49 -2.41
N SER A 152 0.63 -8.37 -1.40
CA SER A 152 0.88 -9.79 -1.55
C SER A 152 2.24 -10.04 -2.27
N HIS A 153 2.29 -10.89 -3.25
CA HIS A 153 3.53 -11.26 -3.97
C HIS A 153 4.13 -10.12 -4.83
N ALA A 154 3.39 -9.01 -5.05
CA ALA A 154 3.95 -7.84 -5.71
C ALA A 154 5.13 -7.23 -4.93
N ILE A 155 5.28 -7.51 -3.64
CA ILE A 155 6.40 -7.04 -2.81
C ILE A 155 7.75 -7.44 -3.40
N ALA A 156 7.85 -8.60 -4.05
CA ALA A 156 9.08 -9.05 -4.69
C ALA A 156 9.62 -8.07 -5.74
N TYR A 157 8.77 -7.25 -6.35
CA TYR A 157 9.17 -6.23 -7.33
C TYR A 157 10.15 -5.19 -6.79
N ILE A 158 10.18 -4.97 -5.49
CA ILE A 158 11.11 -4.04 -4.83
C ILE A 158 12.57 -4.38 -5.11
N THR A 159 12.89 -5.66 -5.30
CA THR A 159 14.24 -6.12 -5.64
C THR A 159 14.58 -5.82 -7.11
N ASN A 160 13.62 -5.97 -8.02
CA ASN A 160 13.79 -5.61 -9.42
C ASN A 160 13.98 -4.09 -9.58
N LEU A 161 13.27 -3.28 -8.79
CA LEU A 161 13.48 -1.83 -8.72
C LEU A 161 14.89 -1.48 -8.22
N GLY A 162 15.59 -2.42 -7.59
CA GLY A 162 16.90 -2.19 -6.98
C GLY A 162 16.82 -1.35 -5.70
N ARG A 163 15.62 -1.26 -5.09
CA ARG A 163 15.44 -0.58 -3.81
C ARG A 163 15.99 -1.40 -2.66
N MET A 164 15.96 -2.71 -2.81
CA MET A 164 16.54 -3.67 -1.88
C MET A 164 17.35 -4.72 -2.63
N ASP A 165 18.38 -5.23 -1.98
CA ASP A 165 19.10 -6.40 -2.47
C ASP A 165 18.18 -7.63 -2.36
N GLY A 166 18.21 -8.51 -3.36
CA GLY A 166 17.47 -9.76 -3.36
C GLY A 166 17.78 -10.66 -2.16
N ASP A 167 19.00 -10.59 -1.64
CA ASP A 167 19.38 -11.30 -0.42
C ASP A 167 18.71 -10.78 0.85
N MET A 168 18.24 -9.54 0.85
CA MET A 168 17.54 -8.95 1.99
C MET A 168 16.06 -9.33 2.05
N LEU A 169 15.46 -9.61 0.91
CA LEU A 169 14.09 -10.07 0.81
C LEU A 169 14.11 -11.55 0.45
N ARG A 170 14.12 -12.39 1.46
CA ARG A 170 14.06 -13.84 1.26
C ARG A 170 12.72 -14.37 1.71
N SER A 171 12.25 -15.36 0.96
CA SER A 171 11.49 -16.39 1.59
C SER A 171 12.47 -17.26 2.39
N ASN A 172 12.20 -17.44 3.59
CA ASN A 172 12.64 -18.67 4.18
C ASN A 172 11.59 -19.73 3.79
N ASP A 173 11.99 -20.94 3.46
CA ASP A 173 11.21 -22.06 2.91
C ASP A 173 9.89 -22.39 3.64
N ARG A 174 9.50 -21.63 4.64
CA ARG A 174 8.29 -21.81 5.44
C ARG A 174 7.38 -20.56 5.42
N THR A 175 7.81 -19.51 4.79
CA THR A 175 7.25 -18.18 5.00
C THR A 175 6.71 -17.53 3.74
N ILE A 176 6.96 -18.11 2.60
CA ILE A 176 6.09 -17.88 1.47
C ILE A 176 5.02 -18.94 1.59
N GLY A 177 3.92 -18.56 2.15
CA GLY A 177 2.71 -19.29 1.92
C GLY A 177 2.44 -19.20 0.46
N LEU A 178 2.86 -20.19 -0.25
CA LEU A 178 2.50 -20.39 -1.64
C LEU A 178 1.10 -20.97 -1.60
N GLY A 179 0.10 -20.09 -1.44
CA GLY A 179 -1.26 -20.35 -1.72
C GLY A 179 -1.74 -21.79 -1.53
N ALA A 180 -1.78 -22.24 -0.34
CA ALA A 180 -2.57 -23.42 -0.06
C ALA A 180 -3.73 -22.96 0.79
N GLY A 181 -4.72 -22.37 0.16
CA GLY A 181 -5.94 -22.01 0.83
C GLY A 181 -6.37 -23.13 1.74
N GLY A 182 -6.15 -22.99 3.02
CA GLY A 182 -6.51 -23.96 4.04
C GLY A 182 -7.75 -23.52 4.77
N TYR A 183 -8.69 -24.40 4.96
CA TYR A 183 -9.75 -24.19 5.94
C TYR A 183 -9.11 -24.27 7.32
N ASN A 184 -8.79 -23.09 7.89
CA ASN A 184 -8.09 -23.00 9.15
C ASN A 184 -9.08 -22.67 10.29
N PRO A 185 -9.02 -23.32 11.46
CA PRO A 185 -9.82 -22.94 12.62
C PRO A 185 -9.36 -21.63 13.26
N ASP A 186 -8.17 -21.13 12.94
CA ASP A 186 -7.60 -19.95 13.55
C ASP A 186 -8.06 -18.65 12.90
N VAL A 187 -8.13 -17.60 13.69
CA VAL A 187 -8.31 -16.21 13.20
C VAL A 187 -6.94 -15.64 12.85
N TRP A 188 -6.80 -15.18 11.62
CA TRP A 188 -5.53 -14.57 11.17
C TRP A 188 -5.42 -13.15 11.68
N LYS A 189 -4.38 -12.93 12.46
CA LYS A 189 -4.12 -11.65 13.12
C LYS A 189 -2.71 -11.18 12.84
N MET A 190 -2.59 -9.89 12.66
CA MET A 190 -1.30 -9.21 12.54
C MET A 190 -1.00 -8.46 13.84
N ALA A 191 0.22 -8.62 14.36
CA ALA A 191 0.71 -7.84 15.47
C ALA A 191 1.22 -6.47 14.98
N VAL A 192 0.65 -5.40 15.53
CA VAL A 192 1.07 -4.02 15.27
C VAL A 192 1.85 -3.40 16.43
N GLN A 193 2.16 -4.21 17.43
CA GLN A 193 3.06 -3.86 18.52
C GLN A 193 4.14 -4.94 18.61
N LEU A 194 5.39 -4.56 18.36
CA LEU A 194 6.54 -5.46 18.37
C LEU A 194 7.28 -5.40 19.70
N HIS A 195 7.93 -6.49 20.08
CA HIS A 195 8.75 -6.61 21.29
C HIS A 195 8.03 -6.19 22.59
N PRO A 196 6.83 -6.70 22.88
CA PRO A 196 6.00 -6.19 23.99
C PRO A 196 6.63 -6.34 25.37
N GLY A 197 7.51 -7.31 25.57
CA GLY A 197 8.18 -7.58 26.84
C GLY A 197 9.57 -6.96 27.00
N SER A 198 10.09 -6.28 25.98
CA SER A 198 11.45 -5.74 25.96
C SER A 198 11.50 -4.24 26.26
N ARG A 199 12.72 -3.74 26.55
CA ARG A 199 12.98 -2.28 26.59
C ARG A 199 12.75 -1.61 25.25
N PHE A 200 12.82 -2.40 24.19
CA PHE A 200 12.68 -1.99 22.81
C PHE A 200 11.27 -2.32 22.29
N LYS A 201 10.27 -1.82 22.96
CA LYS A 201 8.88 -1.95 22.52
C LYS A 201 8.56 -0.92 21.44
N LYS A 202 7.98 -1.37 20.33
CA LYS A 202 7.47 -0.51 19.26
C LYS A 202 5.96 -0.72 19.10
N ASP A 203 5.23 0.37 19.11
CA ASP A 203 3.78 0.37 18.96
C ASP A 203 3.42 1.19 17.70
N PHE A 204 2.96 0.53 16.68
CA PHE A 204 2.57 1.13 15.41
C PHE A 204 1.04 1.25 15.26
N SER A 205 0.27 0.89 16.28
CA SER A 205 -1.20 0.92 16.20
C SER A 205 -1.78 2.30 15.88
N SER A 206 -1.01 3.37 16.08
CA SER A 206 -1.39 4.74 15.71
C SER A 206 -0.90 5.17 14.32
N HIS A 207 -0.26 4.28 13.57
CA HIS A 207 0.17 4.60 12.20
C HIS A 207 -1.05 4.92 11.32
N PRO A 208 -0.98 5.90 10.41
CA PRO A 208 -2.13 6.32 9.59
C PRO A 208 -2.83 5.19 8.83
N ILE A 209 -2.09 4.17 8.41
CA ILE A 209 -2.67 3.01 7.70
C ILE A 209 -3.64 2.19 8.56
N TYR A 210 -3.51 2.25 9.88
CA TYR A 210 -4.36 1.51 10.83
C TYR A 210 -5.52 2.35 11.38
N LYS A 211 -5.71 3.56 10.88
CA LYS A 211 -6.78 4.44 11.34
C LYS A 211 -8.15 3.80 11.10
N GLY A 212 -8.94 3.68 12.16
CA GLY A 212 -10.30 3.13 12.09
C GLY A 212 -10.39 1.60 12.09
N LEU A 213 -9.25 0.90 12.08
CA LEU A 213 -9.23 -0.55 12.27
C LEU A 213 -9.48 -0.92 13.73
N GLU A 214 -10.16 -2.03 13.95
CA GLU A 214 -10.33 -2.59 15.27
C GLU A 214 -9.01 -3.19 15.78
N VAL A 215 -8.50 -2.66 16.88
CA VAL A 215 -7.25 -3.12 17.49
C VAL A 215 -7.56 -3.83 18.79
N GLU A 216 -7.37 -5.13 18.82
CA GLU A 216 -7.44 -5.94 20.03
C GLU A 216 -6.16 -5.75 20.83
N THR A 217 -6.29 -5.37 22.11
CA THR A 217 -5.14 -5.29 23.04
C THR A 217 -5.13 -6.53 23.91
N THR A 218 -4.08 -7.32 23.80
CA THR A 218 -3.84 -8.50 24.63
C THR A 218 -2.83 -8.18 25.74
N ASP A 219 -2.57 -9.13 26.61
CA ASP A 219 -1.49 -9.07 27.61
C ASP A 219 -0.08 -9.09 26.97
N ARG A 220 0.03 -9.56 25.73
CA ARG A 220 1.29 -9.66 24.99
C ARG A 220 1.51 -8.56 23.97
N THR A 221 0.46 -8.18 23.22
CA THR A 221 0.62 -7.29 22.04
C THR A 221 -0.71 -6.67 21.65
N LYS A 222 -0.68 -5.85 20.60
CA LYS A 222 -1.86 -5.33 19.91
C LYS A 222 -2.01 -6.02 18.57
N LEU A 223 -3.20 -6.49 18.26
CA LEU A 223 -3.53 -7.32 17.11
C LEU A 223 -4.62 -6.68 16.27
N ILE A 224 -4.57 -6.91 14.96
CA ILE A 224 -5.64 -6.60 14.01
C ILE A 224 -5.99 -7.90 13.30
N ALA A 225 -7.26 -8.27 13.29
CA ALA A 225 -7.75 -9.45 12.58
C ALA A 225 -8.10 -9.11 11.13
N PHE A 226 -7.74 -10.01 10.21
CA PHE A 226 -8.02 -9.87 8.77
C PHE A 226 -8.89 -10.99 8.23
N ILE A 227 -8.85 -12.17 8.83
CA ILE A 227 -9.70 -13.29 8.43
C ILE A 227 -10.27 -14.04 9.63
N GLY A 228 -11.50 -14.52 9.51
CA GLY A 228 -12.20 -15.27 10.57
C GLY A 228 -11.84 -16.74 10.59
N ALA A 229 -12.04 -17.37 11.75
CA ALA A 229 -11.87 -18.80 11.90
C ALA A 229 -12.82 -19.58 10.98
N GLY A 230 -12.31 -20.62 10.35
CA GLY A 230 -13.07 -21.50 9.48
C GLY A 230 -13.22 -21.03 8.03
N TRP A 231 -12.74 -19.86 7.68
CA TRP A 231 -12.70 -19.39 6.30
C TRP A 231 -11.47 -19.89 5.57
N LYS A 232 -11.63 -20.23 4.32
CA LYS A 232 -10.51 -20.54 3.45
C LYS A 232 -9.81 -19.27 3.04
N GLU A 233 -8.51 -19.33 3.01
CA GLU A 233 -7.63 -18.25 2.58
C GLU A 233 -6.42 -18.81 1.87
N ASP A 234 -5.72 -17.96 1.20
CA ASP A 234 -4.40 -18.23 0.68
C ASP A 234 -3.33 -17.72 1.65
N HIS A 235 -2.29 -18.49 1.82
CA HIS A 235 -1.18 -18.14 2.68
C HIS A 235 -0.15 -17.28 1.91
N ASN A 236 -0.58 -16.17 1.38
CA ASN A 236 0.24 -15.29 0.56
C ASN A 236 1.03 -14.32 1.42
N CYS A 237 2.09 -14.79 2.04
CA CYS A 237 2.93 -13.96 2.88
C CYS A 237 4.34 -13.88 2.35
N LEU A 238 4.76 -12.69 2.09
CA LEU A 238 6.15 -12.41 1.80
C LEU A 238 6.76 -11.62 2.95
N PHE A 239 7.69 -12.23 3.65
CA PHE A 239 8.37 -11.59 4.75
C PHE A 239 9.62 -10.85 4.31
N PHE A 240 9.86 -9.75 5.00
CA PHE A 240 11.19 -9.17 5.02
C PHE A 240 12.07 -9.99 5.95
N ASN A 241 13.04 -10.66 5.38
CA ASN A 241 14.04 -11.42 6.11
C ASN A 241 15.43 -10.95 5.68
N ALA A 242 16.13 -10.23 6.54
CA ALA A 242 17.51 -9.81 6.29
C ALA A 242 18.47 -10.54 7.23
N PRO A 243 18.90 -11.75 6.89
CA PRO A 243 19.73 -12.57 7.76
C PRO A 243 21.05 -11.92 8.16
N SER A 244 21.62 -11.08 7.29
CA SER A 244 22.86 -10.36 7.56
C SER A 244 22.72 -9.30 8.66
N ILE A 245 21.52 -8.73 8.82
CA ILE A 245 21.22 -7.71 9.82
C ILE A 245 20.69 -8.35 11.11
N LEU A 246 20.09 -9.52 11.01
CA LEU A 246 19.13 -10.06 11.94
C LEU A 246 19.54 -11.38 12.58
N THR A 247 20.80 -11.77 12.40
CA THR A 247 21.40 -12.91 13.11
C THR A 247 21.54 -12.70 14.62
N GLY A 248 21.25 -11.49 15.08
CA GLY A 248 21.28 -11.14 16.50
C GLY A 248 19.94 -11.26 17.18
N ILE A 249 19.33 -12.41 17.14
CA ILE A 249 18.12 -12.71 17.90
C ILE A 249 18.38 -12.50 19.40
N GLY A 250 17.46 -11.82 20.04
CA GLY A 250 17.49 -11.56 21.47
C GLY A 250 17.96 -10.15 21.82
N ASN A 251 19.21 -9.97 22.20
CA ASN A 251 19.70 -8.68 22.71
C ASN A 251 20.10 -7.66 21.62
N GLN A 252 19.88 -7.94 20.34
CA GLN A 252 20.29 -7.10 19.22
C GLN A 252 19.11 -6.50 18.44
N GLU A 253 17.89 -6.71 18.88
CA GLU A 253 16.67 -6.23 18.20
C GLU A 253 16.70 -4.72 17.97
N GLU A 254 17.16 -3.96 18.96
CA GLU A 254 17.28 -2.52 18.86
C GLU A 254 18.32 -2.10 17.80
N ALA A 255 19.45 -2.81 17.76
CA ALA A 255 20.49 -2.55 16.77
C ALA A 255 19.98 -2.88 15.35
N CYS A 256 19.28 -4.00 15.19
CA CYS A 256 18.67 -4.39 13.93
C CYS A 256 17.61 -3.38 13.47
N TYR A 257 16.73 -2.96 14.36
CA TYR A 257 15.73 -1.93 14.03
C TYR A 257 16.39 -0.62 13.61
N ASN A 258 17.38 -0.18 14.36
CA ASN A 258 18.08 1.07 14.05
C ASN A 258 18.84 0.97 12.72
N GLU A 259 19.42 -0.15 12.41
CA GLU A 259 20.07 -0.38 11.11
C GLU A 259 19.06 -0.38 9.97
N LEU A 260 17.95 -1.10 10.11
CA LEU A 260 16.86 -1.09 9.12
C LEU A 260 16.38 0.32 8.83
N THR A 261 16.08 1.09 9.87
CA THR A 261 15.47 2.41 9.70
C THR A 261 16.48 3.45 9.25
N SER A 262 17.68 3.48 9.82
CA SER A 262 18.67 4.52 9.55
C SER A 262 19.50 4.27 8.29
N THR A 263 19.80 3.01 7.98
CA THR A 263 20.65 2.65 6.83
C THR A 263 19.81 2.38 5.58
N TYR A 264 18.77 1.56 5.74
CA TYR A 264 17.99 1.10 4.60
C TYR A 264 16.67 1.86 4.40
N GLY A 265 16.27 2.69 5.38
CA GLY A 265 14.99 3.38 5.33
C GLY A 265 13.79 2.44 5.37
N ILE A 266 13.94 1.27 5.99
CA ILE A 266 12.89 0.28 6.15
C ILE A 266 12.26 0.43 7.53
N TYR A 267 10.96 0.70 7.56
CA TYR A 267 10.19 0.94 8.79
C TYR A 267 9.21 -0.20 9.00
N PRO A 268 9.42 -1.03 10.03
CA PRO A 268 8.48 -2.07 10.42
C PRO A 268 7.14 -1.47 10.81
N LEU A 269 6.04 -2.09 10.40
CA LEU A 269 4.69 -1.65 10.76
C LEU A 269 3.85 -2.79 11.34
N GLY A 270 4.14 -4.04 10.99
CA GLY A 270 3.42 -5.19 11.49
C GLY A 270 4.12 -6.50 11.20
N THR A 271 3.78 -7.52 11.98
CA THR A 271 4.23 -8.90 11.81
C THR A 271 3.11 -9.87 12.20
N TRP A 272 3.27 -11.16 11.92
CA TRP A 272 2.33 -12.14 12.44
C TRP A 272 2.33 -12.18 13.96
N ASP A 273 1.22 -12.56 14.53
CA ASP A 273 1.06 -12.60 15.98
C ASP A 273 2.04 -13.55 16.68
N SER A 274 2.42 -14.64 16.00
CA SER A 274 3.41 -15.58 16.48
C SER A 274 4.86 -15.08 16.38
N GLN A 275 5.10 -13.97 15.69
CA GLN A 275 6.43 -13.44 15.39
C GLN A 275 6.67 -12.02 15.93
N ILE A 276 5.91 -11.66 16.91
CA ILE A 276 5.91 -10.30 17.52
C ILE A 276 7.28 -9.84 18.05
N ASP A 277 8.17 -10.77 18.33
CA ASP A 277 9.51 -10.50 18.83
C ASP A 277 10.56 -10.37 17.72
N TRP A 278 10.20 -10.62 16.44
CA TRP A 278 11.14 -10.73 15.34
C TRP A 278 11.01 -9.57 14.35
N VAL A 279 11.89 -8.59 14.46
CA VAL A 279 11.96 -7.44 13.51
C VAL A 279 12.32 -7.88 12.10
N SER A 280 12.88 -9.07 11.94
CA SER A 280 13.30 -9.64 10.65
C SER A 280 12.15 -10.20 9.81
N GLN A 281 11.06 -10.52 10.46
CA GLN A 281 9.94 -11.20 9.78
C GLN A 281 8.72 -10.26 9.74
N LEU A 282 8.85 -9.24 8.91
CA LEU A 282 7.84 -8.21 8.77
C LEU A 282 6.87 -8.55 7.65
N ASN A 283 5.58 -8.45 7.94
CA ASN A 283 4.52 -8.62 6.96
C ASN A 283 4.10 -7.29 6.37
N VAL A 284 4.03 -6.26 7.22
CA VAL A 284 3.69 -4.90 6.81
C VAL A 284 4.82 -3.97 7.17
N TRP A 285 5.33 -3.27 6.17
CA TRP A 285 6.45 -2.37 6.32
C TRP A 285 6.49 -1.33 5.20
N GLU A 286 7.19 -0.24 5.45
CA GLU A 286 7.40 0.78 4.42
C GLU A 286 8.89 1.00 4.15
N ALA A 287 9.22 1.28 2.89
CA ALA A 287 10.52 1.71 2.45
C ALA A 287 10.47 3.20 2.09
N GLN A 288 11.14 4.02 2.87
CA GLN A 288 11.32 5.45 2.64
C GLN A 288 12.71 5.73 2.07
N GLN A 289 13.02 6.98 1.79
CA GLN A 289 14.28 7.36 1.14
C GLN A 289 15.53 6.75 1.82
N GLY A 290 15.66 6.83 3.16
CA GLY A 290 16.86 6.36 3.85
C GLY A 290 18.14 6.90 3.21
N ASN A 291 19.18 6.06 3.08
CA ASN A 291 20.43 6.35 2.41
C ASN A 291 20.43 5.93 0.93
N THR A 292 19.31 6.02 0.25
CA THR A 292 19.14 5.63 -1.14
C THR A 292 18.83 6.82 -2.04
N GLU A 293 18.96 6.61 -3.34
CA GLU A 293 18.60 7.61 -4.36
C GLU A 293 17.09 7.73 -4.59
N PHE A 294 16.29 6.82 -4.04
CA PHE A 294 14.84 6.80 -4.23
C PHE A 294 14.15 7.79 -3.30
N LYS A 295 13.41 8.73 -3.88
CA LYS A 295 12.69 9.78 -3.12
C LYS A 295 11.26 9.37 -2.75
N GLY A 296 10.69 8.42 -3.49
CA GLY A 296 9.36 7.90 -3.21
C GLY A 296 9.30 6.96 -2.01
N THR A 297 8.12 6.57 -1.64
CA THR A 297 7.84 5.60 -0.58
C THR A 297 7.20 4.35 -1.19
N ILE A 298 7.64 3.18 -0.76
CA ILE A 298 6.95 1.92 -1.03
C ILE A 298 6.31 1.45 0.27
N LEU A 299 5.03 1.14 0.24
CA LEU A 299 4.33 0.45 1.31
C LEU A 299 4.08 -1.00 0.87
N CYS A 300 4.53 -1.93 1.69
CA CYS A 300 4.45 -3.36 1.44
C CYS A 300 3.44 -3.99 2.40
N ILE A 301 2.44 -4.67 1.85
CA ILE A 301 1.43 -5.43 2.58
C ILE A 301 1.56 -6.89 2.14
N GLY A 302 2.27 -7.69 2.93
CA GLY A 302 2.55 -9.10 2.65
C GLY A 302 2.01 -10.02 3.73
N ASN A 303 0.94 -9.63 4.40
CA ASN A 303 0.35 -10.41 5.47
C ASN A 303 -0.68 -11.40 4.91
N GLY A 304 -0.59 -12.66 5.32
CA GLY A 304 -1.66 -13.63 5.06
C GLY A 304 -2.99 -13.16 5.64
N GLY A 305 -4.05 -13.45 4.96
CA GLY A 305 -5.38 -12.97 5.32
C GLY A 305 -5.69 -11.53 4.90
N CYS A 306 -4.73 -10.78 4.37
CA CYS A 306 -4.98 -9.48 3.75
C CYS A 306 -5.42 -9.63 2.29
N GLU A 307 -6.42 -10.44 2.04
CA GLU A 307 -6.92 -10.82 0.73
C GLU A 307 -8.16 -10.04 0.34
N PHE A 308 -8.23 -9.66 -0.93
CA PHE A 308 -9.36 -8.89 -1.47
C PHE A 308 -10.55 -9.78 -1.83
N SER A 309 -10.30 -10.98 -2.32
CA SER A 309 -11.32 -12.01 -2.47
C SER A 309 -11.43 -12.84 -1.20
N MET A 310 -12.49 -13.60 -1.11
CA MET A 310 -12.64 -14.59 -0.06
C MET A 310 -13.06 -15.91 -0.64
N LYS A 311 -12.48 -16.99 -0.15
CA LYS A 311 -12.88 -18.34 -0.55
C LYS A 311 -13.96 -18.86 0.38
N ASN A 312 -15.06 -19.27 -0.23
CA ASN A 312 -16.14 -19.96 0.46
C ASN A 312 -15.62 -21.29 1.07
N PRO A 313 -16.34 -21.89 2.04
CA PRO A 313 -15.95 -23.16 2.62
C PRO A 313 -15.77 -24.31 1.60
N ASP A 314 -16.42 -24.23 0.44
CA ASP A 314 -16.25 -25.19 -0.66
C ASP A 314 -15.05 -24.90 -1.57
N GLY A 315 -14.34 -23.80 -1.32
CA GLY A 315 -13.17 -23.38 -2.09
C GLY A 315 -13.45 -22.53 -3.31
N THR A 316 -14.73 -22.19 -3.57
CA THR A 316 -15.06 -21.26 -4.66
C THR A 316 -14.74 -19.81 -4.24
N PRO A 317 -14.14 -19.00 -5.13
CA PRO A 317 -13.85 -17.61 -4.79
C PRO A 317 -15.12 -16.75 -4.81
N ASP A 318 -15.14 -15.73 -3.94
CA ASP A 318 -16.09 -14.63 -4.01
C ASP A 318 -15.38 -13.43 -4.67
N ILE A 319 -15.52 -13.33 -5.97
CA ILE A 319 -14.90 -12.28 -6.77
C ILE A 319 -15.75 -11.00 -6.83
N SER A 320 -16.52 -10.69 -5.81
CA SER A 320 -17.22 -9.41 -5.71
C SER A 320 -16.29 -8.29 -5.24
N ALA A 321 -16.61 -7.04 -5.59
CA ALA A 321 -15.83 -5.89 -5.10
C ALA A 321 -15.85 -5.75 -3.57
N TYR A 322 -16.79 -6.38 -2.89
CA TYR A 322 -16.95 -6.41 -1.44
C TYR A 322 -17.44 -7.79 -1.01
N PRO A 323 -16.54 -8.76 -0.92
CA PRO A 323 -16.92 -10.08 -0.47
C PRO A 323 -17.40 -10.03 0.98
N VAL A 324 -18.50 -10.73 1.28
CA VAL A 324 -19.17 -10.66 2.59
C VAL A 324 -18.99 -11.92 3.43
N ASN A 325 -18.21 -12.85 2.95
CA ASN A 325 -18.00 -14.13 3.61
C ASN A 325 -16.84 -14.15 4.62
N ASN A 326 -16.16 -13.01 4.82
CA ASN A 326 -15.18 -12.83 5.87
C ASN A 326 -15.66 -11.75 6.87
N PRO A 327 -15.78 -12.04 8.17
CA PRO A 327 -16.23 -11.08 9.18
C PRO A 327 -15.26 -9.90 9.35
N TYR A 328 -14.00 -10.02 8.90
CA TYR A 328 -12.97 -8.98 8.98
C TYR A 328 -12.61 -8.34 7.64
N GLN A 329 -13.40 -8.62 6.58
CA GLN A 329 -13.12 -8.06 5.24
C GLN A 329 -13.05 -6.53 5.24
N GLU A 330 -13.87 -5.88 6.04
CA GLU A 330 -13.84 -4.42 6.15
C GLU A 330 -12.48 -3.91 6.67
N ASN A 331 -11.77 -4.68 7.49
CA ASN A 331 -10.42 -4.33 7.94
C ASN A 331 -9.42 -4.35 6.78
N VAL A 332 -9.51 -5.33 5.88
CA VAL A 332 -8.66 -5.41 4.67
C VAL A 332 -8.90 -4.18 3.77
N LEU A 333 -10.17 -3.89 3.47
CA LEU A 333 -10.55 -2.76 2.62
C LEU A 333 -10.18 -1.41 3.25
N THR A 334 -10.34 -1.30 4.57
CA THR A 334 -9.92 -0.10 5.32
C THR A 334 -8.40 0.07 5.30
N LEU A 335 -7.65 -1.01 5.48
CA LEU A 335 -6.18 -0.99 5.37
C LEU A 335 -5.75 -0.52 3.98
N ALA A 336 -6.37 -1.05 2.92
CA ALA A 336 -6.08 -0.67 1.54
C ALA A 336 -6.38 0.82 1.29
N LYS A 337 -7.54 1.30 1.70
CA LYS A 337 -7.93 2.71 1.58
C LYS A 337 -6.98 3.63 2.33
N ASN A 338 -6.69 3.33 3.58
CA ASN A 338 -5.77 4.11 4.40
C ASN A 338 -4.35 4.11 3.80
N SER A 339 -3.90 3.00 3.24
CA SER A 339 -2.59 2.86 2.59
C SER A 339 -2.48 3.77 1.37
N LEU A 340 -3.50 3.81 0.52
CA LEU A 340 -3.55 4.70 -0.64
C LEU A 340 -3.59 6.18 -0.21
N GLU A 341 -4.45 6.53 0.76
CA GLU A 341 -4.54 7.91 1.26
C GLU A 341 -3.22 8.35 1.93
N TYR A 342 -2.58 7.46 2.68
CA TYR A 342 -1.27 7.72 3.27
C TYR A 342 -0.20 7.99 2.19
N LEU A 343 -0.10 7.13 1.19
CA LEU A 343 0.88 7.27 0.12
C LEU A 343 0.64 8.52 -0.75
N LYS A 344 -0.59 8.96 -0.91
CA LYS A 344 -0.90 10.23 -1.62
C LYS A 344 -0.29 11.45 -0.94
N THR A 345 0.03 11.36 0.33
CA THR A 345 0.60 12.46 1.13
C THR A 345 2.13 12.39 1.29
N ARG A 346 2.77 11.35 0.77
CA ARG A 346 4.22 11.13 0.89
C ARG A 346 5.03 11.84 -0.18
#